data_450f735a80fc03fcbf8be3aefefcb0ec
#
_entry.id   450f735a80fc03fcbf8be3aefefcb0ec
#
_cell.length_a   1.000
_cell.length_b   1.000
_cell.length_c   1.000
_cell.angle_alpha   90.00
_cell.angle_beta   90.00
_cell.angle_gamma   90.00
#
_symmetry.space_group_name_H-M   'P 1'
#
loop_
_entity.id
_entity.type
_entity.pdbx_description
1 polymer ?
#
loop_
_entity_poly.entity_id
_entity_poly.type
_entity_poly.pdbx_seq_one_letter_code
_entity_poly.pdbx_strand_id
1 'polypeptide(L)'
;MNWTFTSENNLASTFATHINPFWQNSVTQGHFSGKDNIKVRFAHCIPDSPRATIVICSGRIESYLKYKEFIYDLYQNGFAVFILDHRGQGLSDRMTRDPQHGYVAHFDDYVDDFVMFVETIVKPLQQGPLQLVCHSMGGAIGALTLLRLPNLFSKAVLASPMFGIKPALPNWLANGLIRTGLAVNRMKKKDAGYFFGQTPYIAFPFSLNKLTHSKTRYALFRELYDEEQDIQLGGVTTEWLAAAHQAMNKIESSARAITTPSLVLSADDDAIIDNNRQRRVAQLMPNAKLEIVPRAYHELFTESDDIRERSMARILDFLTEDSLT
;
A
#
# COMPACT_ATOMS: atom_id res chain seq x y z
N MET A 1 -11.51 -17.54 14.83
CA MET A 1 -12.86 -17.06 14.39
C MET A 1 -13.12 -17.58 12.98
N ASN A 2 -14.38 -17.74 12.58
CA ASN A 2 -14.68 -18.05 11.17
C ASN A 2 -14.82 -16.74 10.41
N TRP A 3 -13.84 -16.41 9.60
CA TRP A 3 -13.86 -15.23 8.73
C TRP A 3 -14.55 -15.57 7.39
N THR A 4 -15.19 -14.60 6.78
CA THR A 4 -15.85 -14.75 5.48
C THR A 4 -15.12 -13.94 4.42
N PHE A 5 -14.75 -14.56 3.32
CA PHE A 5 -14.05 -13.92 2.21
C PHE A 5 -14.72 -14.22 0.88
N THR A 6 -14.55 -13.31 -0.05
CA THR A 6 -14.91 -13.51 -1.46
C THR A 6 -13.99 -14.55 -2.10
N SER A 7 -14.51 -15.29 -3.08
CA SER A 7 -13.75 -16.30 -3.82
C SER A 7 -13.61 -15.92 -5.30
N GLU A 8 -12.46 -16.22 -5.89
CA GLU A 8 -12.20 -15.98 -7.32
C GLU A 8 -13.08 -16.81 -8.27
N ASN A 9 -13.66 -17.92 -7.79
CA ASN A 9 -14.49 -18.81 -8.62
C ASN A 9 -15.77 -18.12 -9.13
N ASN A 10 -16.32 -17.16 -8.40
CA ASN A 10 -17.53 -16.43 -8.76
C ASN A 10 -17.34 -14.90 -8.65
N LEU A 11 -16.10 -14.43 -8.65
CA LEU A 11 -15.76 -13.05 -8.30
C LEU A 11 -16.43 -12.03 -9.22
N ALA A 12 -16.47 -12.24 -10.53
CA ALA A 12 -17.13 -11.33 -11.47
C ALA A 12 -18.63 -11.17 -11.13
N SER A 13 -19.33 -12.26 -10.80
CA SER A 13 -20.72 -12.21 -10.34
C SER A 13 -20.83 -11.51 -8.99
N THR A 14 -19.92 -11.78 -8.06
CA THR A 14 -19.88 -11.14 -6.75
C THR A 14 -19.63 -9.63 -6.88
N PHE A 15 -18.77 -9.21 -7.80
CA PHE A 15 -18.60 -7.77 -8.10
C PHE A 15 -19.90 -7.13 -8.56
N ALA A 16 -20.61 -7.75 -9.50
CA ALA A 16 -21.85 -7.21 -10.06
C ALA A 16 -23.01 -7.17 -9.02
N THR A 17 -23.14 -8.20 -8.20
CA THR A 17 -24.30 -8.38 -7.32
C THR A 17 -24.12 -7.91 -5.88
N HIS A 18 -22.88 -7.80 -5.39
CA HIS A 18 -22.58 -7.48 -4.00
C HIS A 18 -21.60 -6.32 -3.85
N ILE A 19 -20.39 -6.40 -4.48
CA ILE A 19 -19.32 -5.43 -4.23
C ILE A 19 -19.66 -4.06 -4.82
N ASN A 20 -20.13 -3.97 -6.08
CA ASN A 20 -20.50 -2.71 -6.68
C ASN A 20 -21.73 -2.06 -6.03
N PRO A 21 -22.82 -2.79 -5.70
CA PRO A 21 -23.91 -2.23 -4.88
C PRO A 21 -23.46 -1.75 -3.50
N PHE A 22 -22.61 -2.52 -2.80
CA PHE A 22 -22.01 -2.09 -1.54
C PHE A 22 -21.21 -0.81 -1.72
N TRP A 23 -20.37 -0.74 -2.77
CA TRP A 23 -19.56 0.44 -3.06
C TRP A 23 -20.41 1.69 -3.30
N GLN A 24 -21.53 1.54 -4.00
CA GLN A 24 -22.46 2.65 -4.29
C GLN A 24 -23.27 3.10 -3.07
N ASN A 25 -23.66 2.18 -2.20
CA ASN A 25 -24.64 2.45 -1.14
C ASN A 25 -24.00 2.64 0.25
N SER A 26 -22.82 2.07 0.50
CA SER A 26 -22.21 2.01 1.85
C SER A 26 -20.83 2.65 1.93
N VAL A 27 -20.22 3.03 0.79
CA VAL A 27 -18.90 3.65 0.78
C VAL A 27 -19.00 5.14 0.50
N THR A 28 -18.51 5.93 1.43
CA THR A 28 -18.36 7.38 1.26
C THR A 28 -17.02 7.70 0.64
N GLN A 29 -17.01 8.49 -0.42
CA GLN A 29 -15.80 8.97 -1.08
C GLN A 29 -15.68 10.48 -0.88
N GLY A 30 -14.45 10.97 -0.69
CA GLY A 30 -14.18 12.38 -0.45
C GLY A 30 -12.76 12.78 -0.82
N HIS A 31 -12.41 13.99 -0.40
CA HIS A 31 -11.05 14.50 -0.51
C HIS A 31 -10.75 15.46 0.64
N PHE A 32 -9.47 15.67 0.89
CA PHE A 32 -8.96 16.71 1.79
C PHE A 32 -7.75 17.39 1.16
N SER A 33 -7.39 18.56 1.67
CA SER A 33 -6.15 19.23 1.30
C SER A 33 -5.01 18.65 2.13
N GLY A 34 -4.14 17.90 1.47
CA GLY A 34 -2.88 17.42 2.02
C GLY A 34 -1.82 18.53 2.06
N LYS A 35 -0.58 18.13 2.33
CA LYS A 35 0.56 19.05 2.34
C LYS A 35 0.67 19.79 0.99
N ASP A 36 1.04 21.06 1.05
CA ASP A 36 1.14 21.96 -0.11
C ASP A 36 -0.15 22.11 -0.91
N ASN A 37 -1.32 21.92 -0.25
CA ASN A 37 -2.65 22.00 -0.83
C ASN A 37 -2.93 20.97 -1.93
N ILE A 38 -2.19 19.87 -1.99
CA ILE A 38 -2.46 18.75 -2.89
C ILE A 38 -3.78 18.11 -2.49
N LYS A 39 -4.71 17.97 -3.45
CA LYS A 39 -5.97 17.27 -3.20
C LYS A 39 -5.73 15.77 -3.11
N VAL A 40 -5.98 15.22 -1.93
CA VAL A 40 -5.85 13.79 -1.63
C VAL A 40 -7.23 13.16 -1.55
N ARG A 41 -7.48 12.14 -2.36
CA ARG A 41 -8.75 11.41 -2.41
C ARG A 41 -8.75 10.28 -1.39
N PHE A 42 -9.93 9.99 -0.84
CA PHE A 42 -10.12 8.89 0.10
C PHE A 42 -11.48 8.23 -0.07
N ALA A 43 -11.63 7.03 0.51
CA ALA A 43 -12.89 6.34 0.68
C ALA A 43 -12.95 5.73 2.08
N HIS A 44 -14.16 5.58 2.62
CA HIS A 44 -14.39 4.87 3.89
C HIS A 44 -15.76 4.20 3.92
N CYS A 45 -15.90 3.18 4.75
CA CYS A 45 -17.15 2.55 5.12
C CYS A 45 -17.14 2.16 6.60
N ILE A 46 -18.31 2.26 7.26
CA ILE A 46 -18.45 2.02 8.69
C ILE A 46 -19.70 1.16 8.89
N PRO A 47 -19.59 -0.09 9.37
CA PRO A 47 -20.75 -0.88 9.77
C PRO A 47 -21.36 -0.35 11.08
N ASP A 48 -22.60 -0.75 11.40
CA ASP A 48 -23.33 -0.23 12.56
C ASP A 48 -22.61 -0.43 13.90
N SER A 49 -21.86 -1.51 14.05
CA SER A 49 -21.14 -1.85 15.28
C SER A 49 -19.75 -2.40 14.95
N PRO A 50 -18.80 -1.54 14.58
CA PRO A 50 -17.49 -2.00 14.13
C PRO A 50 -16.65 -2.54 15.30
N ARG A 51 -15.94 -3.63 15.04
CA ARG A 51 -14.97 -4.26 15.96
C ARG A 51 -13.76 -3.37 16.21
N ALA A 52 -13.31 -2.72 15.14
CA ALA A 52 -12.17 -1.81 15.12
C ALA A 52 -12.23 -0.93 13.87
N THR A 53 -11.41 0.10 13.84
CA THR A 53 -11.20 0.96 12.68
C THR A 53 -9.87 0.61 12.03
N ILE A 54 -9.91 0.14 10.78
CA ILE A 54 -8.74 -0.19 9.97
C ILE A 54 -8.45 0.96 8.99
N VAL A 55 -7.22 1.45 9.02
CA VAL A 55 -6.70 2.38 8.01
C VAL A 55 -5.80 1.62 7.07
N ILE A 56 -6.14 1.63 5.77
CA ILE A 56 -5.33 0.99 4.73
C ILE A 56 -4.36 2.02 4.15
N CYS A 57 -3.08 1.66 4.12
CA CYS A 57 -2.03 2.39 3.44
C CYS A 57 -1.57 1.59 2.22
N SER A 58 -2.04 2.00 1.04
CA SER A 58 -1.89 1.26 -0.22
C SER A 58 -0.48 1.34 -0.80
N GLY A 59 -0.19 0.48 -1.76
CA GLY A 59 1.08 0.43 -2.46
C GLY A 59 1.22 1.48 -3.58
N ARG A 60 2.32 1.37 -4.32
CA ARG A 60 2.58 2.22 -5.49
C ARG A 60 1.80 1.70 -6.71
N ILE A 61 1.36 2.61 -7.59
CA ILE A 61 0.49 2.32 -8.74
C ILE A 61 -0.86 1.73 -8.28
N GLU A 62 -1.34 2.12 -7.14
CA GLU A 62 -2.61 1.65 -6.60
C GLU A 62 -3.57 2.82 -6.37
N SER A 63 -4.86 2.54 -6.57
CA SER A 63 -5.97 3.40 -6.15
C SER A 63 -6.86 2.62 -5.19
N TYR A 64 -7.58 3.32 -4.33
CA TYR A 64 -8.58 2.69 -3.46
C TYR A 64 -9.65 1.92 -4.25
N LEU A 65 -9.84 2.24 -5.54
CA LEU A 65 -10.74 1.49 -6.41
C LEU A 65 -10.29 0.04 -6.62
N LYS A 66 -8.98 -0.22 -6.63
CA LYS A 66 -8.42 -1.59 -6.68
C LYS A 66 -8.75 -2.40 -5.43
N TYR A 67 -8.99 -1.74 -4.30
CA TYR A 67 -9.22 -2.38 -3.00
C TYR A 67 -10.67 -2.72 -2.71
N LYS A 68 -11.61 -2.55 -3.67
CA LYS A 68 -13.05 -2.79 -3.46
C LYS A 68 -13.37 -4.16 -2.85
N GLU A 69 -12.76 -5.24 -3.37
CA GLU A 69 -12.92 -6.61 -2.85
C GLU A 69 -12.40 -6.72 -1.41
N PHE A 70 -11.19 -6.23 -1.16
CA PHE A 70 -10.56 -6.26 0.16
C PHE A 70 -11.33 -5.45 1.20
N ILE A 71 -11.80 -4.26 0.84
CA ILE A 71 -12.64 -3.40 1.69
C ILE A 71 -13.98 -4.07 1.99
N TYR A 72 -14.60 -4.70 0.99
CA TYR A 72 -15.84 -5.44 1.16
C TYR A 72 -15.67 -6.58 2.16
N ASP A 73 -14.62 -7.38 2.03
CA ASP A 73 -14.34 -8.48 2.95
C ASP A 73 -14.11 -7.98 4.38
N LEU A 74 -13.35 -6.89 4.57
CA LEU A 74 -13.15 -6.30 5.89
C LEU A 74 -14.47 -5.79 6.50
N TYR A 75 -15.29 -5.13 5.70
CA TYR A 75 -16.61 -4.63 6.13
C TYR A 75 -17.54 -5.77 6.53
N GLN A 76 -17.62 -6.85 5.74
CA GLN A 76 -18.42 -8.04 6.04
C GLN A 76 -17.97 -8.75 7.32
N ASN A 77 -16.70 -8.61 7.68
CA ASN A 77 -16.14 -9.12 8.94
C ASN A 77 -16.27 -8.12 10.11
N GLY A 78 -16.98 -7.01 9.91
CA GLY A 78 -17.34 -6.05 10.96
C GLY A 78 -16.26 -5.02 11.28
N PHE A 79 -15.43 -4.61 10.31
CA PHE A 79 -14.46 -3.54 10.48
C PHE A 79 -14.91 -2.25 9.79
N ALA A 80 -14.73 -1.10 10.46
CA ALA A 80 -14.72 0.17 9.78
C ALA A 80 -13.41 0.30 8.98
N VAL A 81 -13.52 0.75 7.73
CA VAL A 81 -12.37 0.80 6.82
C VAL A 81 -12.21 2.18 6.23
N PHE A 82 -10.97 2.68 6.25
CA PHE A 82 -10.56 3.96 5.68
C PHE A 82 -9.35 3.74 4.78
N ILE A 83 -9.33 4.34 3.61
CA ILE A 83 -8.23 4.26 2.65
C ILE A 83 -8.09 5.58 1.91
N LEU A 84 -6.86 5.96 1.55
CA LEU A 84 -6.59 7.11 0.68
C LEU A 84 -5.81 6.69 -0.56
N ASP A 85 -5.91 7.46 -1.62
CA ASP A 85 -4.98 7.46 -2.73
C ASP A 85 -3.84 8.41 -2.41
N HIS A 86 -2.61 7.91 -2.37
CA HIS A 86 -1.46 8.77 -2.07
C HIS A 86 -1.29 9.87 -3.13
N ARG A 87 -0.73 11.03 -2.73
CA ARG A 87 -0.35 12.08 -3.69
C ARG A 87 0.37 11.48 -4.89
N GLY A 88 0.09 11.98 -6.09
CA GLY A 88 0.76 11.53 -7.31
C GLY A 88 0.25 10.22 -7.89
N GLN A 89 -0.76 9.58 -7.30
CA GLN A 89 -1.35 8.34 -7.83
C GLN A 89 -2.85 8.24 -7.54
N GLY A 90 -3.48 7.20 -8.09
CA GLY A 90 -4.92 7.00 -7.98
C GLY A 90 -5.70 8.24 -8.49
N LEU A 91 -6.73 8.64 -7.78
CA LEU A 91 -7.56 9.81 -8.08
C LEU A 91 -7.09 11.09 -7.37
N SER A 92 -5.95 11.04 -6.66
CA SER A 92 -5.31 12.21 -6.05
C SER A 92 -4.53 13.05 -7.08
N ASP A 93 -4.28 14.31 -6.74
CA ASP A 93 -3.59 15.25 -7.63
C ASP A 93 -2.19 14.77 -8.02
N ARG A 94 -1.82 15.05 -9.26
CA ARG A 94 -0.47 14.82 -9.80
C ARG A 94 0.42 16.05 -9.55
N MET A 95 1.70 15.82 -9.25
CA MET A 95 2.65 16.89 -8.95
C MET A 95 3.57 17.24 -10.12
N THR A 96 3.45 16.58 -11.26
CA THR A 96 4.23 16.83 -12.48
C THR A 96 3.32 17.04 -13.68
N ARG A 97 3.87 17.65 -14.75
CA ARG A 97 3.12 17.87 -16.00
C ARG A 97 2.71 16.56 -16.70
N ASP A 98 3.54 15.53 -16.59
CA ASP A 98 3.19 14.18 -17.04
C ASP A 98 2.44 13.47 -15.90
N PRO A 99 1.13 13.20 -16.05
CA PRO A 99 0.33 12.58 -15.00
C PRO A 99 0.73 11.13 -14.69
N GLN A 100 1.51 10.51 -15.55
CA GLN A 100 1.98 9.13 -15.37
C GLN A 100 3.33 9.03 -14.65
N HIS A 101 3.98 10.14 -14.31
CA HIS A 101 5.20 10.11 -13.51
C HIS A 101 4.93 9.60 -12.08
N GLY A 102 5.54 8.47 -11.72
CA GLY A 102 5.67 8.09 -10.32
C GLY A 102 6.65 9.05 -9.62
N TYR A 103 6.15 10.11 -9.00
CA TYR A 103 6.94 11.21 -8.45
C TYR A 103 6.56 11.54 -7.01
N VAL A 104 7.56 11.86 -6.22
CA VAL A 104 7.46 12.60 -4.96
C VAL A 104 8.78 13.35 -4.73
N ALA A 105 8.72 14.57 -4.20
CA ALA A 105 9.91 15.34 -3.86
C ALA A 105 10.61 14.78 -2.62
N HIS A 106 9.83 14.52 -1.57
CA HIS A 106 10.29 13.96 -0.31
C HIS A 106 9.35 12.82 0.10
N PHE A 107 9.90 11.68 0.51
CA PHE A 107 9.06 10.55 0.93
C PHE A 107 8.23 10.86 2.18
N ASP A 108 8.73 11.76 3.03
CA ASP A 108 8.00 12.25 4.21
C ASP A 108 6.71 13.03 3.83
N ASP A 109 6.54 13.51 2.58
CA ASP A 109 5.30 14.13 2.10
C ASP A 109 4.13 13.14 2.09
N TYR A 110 4.39 11.85 1.76
CA TYR A 110 3.39 10.79 1.91
C TYR A 110 2.99 10.58 3.36
N VAL A 111 3.96 10.64 4.27
CA VAL A 111 3.71 10.48 5.72
C VAL A 111 2.92 11.66 6.27
N ASP A 112 3.23 12.88 5.82
CA ASP A 112 2.49 14.08 6.20
C ASP A 112 1.03 13.99 5.80
N ASP A 113 0.73 13.62 4.53
CA ASP A 113 -0.64 13.43 4.07
C ASP A 113 -1.36 12.32 4.81
N PHE A 114 -0.67 11.19 5.05
CA PHE A 114 -1.25 10.05 5.75
C PHE A 114 -1.61 10.41 7.20
N VAL A 115 -0.75 11.13 7.90
CA VAL A 115 -1.03 11.64 9.25
C VAL A 115 -2.21 12.63 9.22
N MET A 116 -2.22 13.59 8.28
CA MET A 116 -3.34 14.53 8.12
C MET A 116 -4.66 13.78 7.85
N PHE A 117 -4.66 12.77 7.00
CA PHE A 117 -5.82 11.92 6.76
C PHE A 117 -6.33 11.27 8.05
N VAL A 118 -5.43 10.65 8.82
CA VAL A 118 -5.81 10.00 10.07
C VAL A 118 -6.37 11.00 11.07
N GLU A 119 -5.72 12.15 11.23
CA GLU A 119 -6.14 13.16 12.22
C GLU A 119 -7.46 13.86 11.83
N THR A 120 -7.65 14.18 10.54
CA THR A 120 -8.77 15.04 10.12
C THR A 120 -9.98 14.28 9.60
N ILE A 121 -9.79 13.07 9.08
CA ILE A 121 -10.87 12.26 8.48
C ILE A 121 -11.18 11.03 9.33
N VAL A 122 -10.13 10.27 9.73
CA VAL A 122 -10.35 8.98 10.40
C VAL A 122 -10.77 9.18 11.87
N LYS A 123 -9.98 9.91 12.66
CA LYS A 123 -10.21 10.07 14.11
C LYS A 123 -11.59 10.61 14.46
N PRO A 124 -12.16 11.60 13.73
CA PRO A 124 -13.52 12.08 14.03
C PRO A 124 -14.61 11.02 13.86
N LEU A 125 -14.36 9.99 13.06
CA LEU A 125 -15.29 8.90 12.73
C LEU A 125 -14.87 7.55 13.34
N GLN A 126 -13.71 7.51 14.03
CA GLN A 126 -13.14 6.29 14.58
C GLN A 126 -14.09 5.64 15.59
N GLN A 127 -14.24 4.33 15.46
CA GLN A 127 -14.92 3.50 16.45
C GLN A 127 -14.02 2.31 16.82
N GLY A 128 -13.86 2.08 18.12
CA GLY A 128 -12.97 1.04 18.63
C GLY A 128 -11.46 1.32 18.40
N PRO A 129 -10.61 0.30 18.53
CA PRO A 129 -9.17 0.43 18.33
C PRO A 129 -8.83 0.89 16.91
N LEU A 130 -7.87 1.82 16.80
CA LEU A 130 -7.33 2.23 15.51
C LEU A 130 -6.19 1.30 15.10
N GLN A 131 -6.30 0.69 13.93
CA GLN A 131 -5.37 -0.32 13.41
C GLN A 131 -4.90 0.04 12.00
N LEU A 132 -3.69 -0.37 11.66
CA LEU A 132 -3.06 -0.04 10.38
C LEU A 132 -2.85 -1.31 9.55
N VAL A 133 -3.23 -1.27 8.28
CA VAL A 133 -2.93 -2.32 7.30
C VAL A 133 -2.24 -1.70 6.09
N CYS A 134 -1.03 -2.14 5.82
CA CYS A 134 -0.18 -1.58 4.76
C CYS A 134 0.13 -2.62 3.69
N HIS A 135 0.29 -2.15 2.46
CA HIS A 135 0.83 -2.96 1.37
C HIS A 135 2.00 -2.24 0.69
N SER A 136 3.09 -2.96 0.41
CA SER A 136 4.21 -2.52 -0.43
C SER A 136 4.77 -1.13 -0.02
N MET A 137 4.68 -0.10 -0.88
CA MET A 137 5.06 1.28 -0.58
C MET A 137 4.35 1.81 0.66
N GLY A 138 3.07 1.46 0.84
CA GLY A 138 2.33 1.79 2.06
C GLY A 138 2.97 1.21 3.32
N GLY A 139 3.67 0.08 3.23
CA GLY A 139 4.47 -0.48 4.32
C GLY A 139 5.63 0.43 4.74
N ALA A 140 6.28 1.10 3.79
CA ALA A 140 7.30 2.10 4.10
C ALA A 140 6.70 3.37 4.70
N ILE A 141 5.57 3.86 4.15
CA ILE A 141 4.84 5.02 4.68
C ILE A 141 4.35 4.71 6.10
N GLY A 142 3.73 3.54 6.30
CA GLY A 142 3.27 3.08 7.61
C GLY A 142 4.40 2.98 8.64
N ALA A 143 5.53 2.36 8.29
CA ALA A 143 6.69 2.26 9.18
C ALA A 143 7.23 3.64 9.60
N LEU A 144 7.31 4.59 8.66
CA LEU A 144 7.71 5.97 8.98
C LEU A 144 6.66 6.70 9.84
N THR A 145 5.38 6.40 9.64
CA THR A 145 4.30 6.92 10.49
C THR A 145 4.40 6.37 11.90
N LEU A 146 4.64 5.06 12.07
CA LEU A 146 4.85 4.43 13.37
C LEU A 146 6.10 4.97 14.09
N LEU A 147 7.16 5.31 13.36
CA LEU A 147 8.34 5.99 13.93
C LEU A 147 8.01 7.39 14.42
N ARG A 148 7.19 8.13 13.69
CA ARG A 148 6.81 9.51 14.03
C ARG A 148 5.78 9.56 15.16
N LEU A 149 4.83 8.64 15.18
CA LEU A 149 3.69 8.58 16.10
C LEU A 149 3.48 7.14 16.63
N PRO A 150 4.34 6.68 17.55
CA PRO A 150 4.38 5.27 17.98
C PRO A 150 3.10 4.78 18.66
N ASN A 151 2.27 5.68 19.18
CA ASN A 151 1.00 5.35 19.88
C ASN A 151 -0.25 5.64 19.03
N LEU A 152 -0.08 5.98 17.74
CA LEU A 152 -1.22 6.31 16.88
C LEU A 152 -2.08 5.08 16.60
N PHE A 153 -1.47 3.94 16.35
CA PHE A 153 -2.15 2.68 16.04
C PHE A 153 -1.89 1.64 17.13
N SER A 154 -2.94 0.91 17.50
CA SER A 154 -2.83 -0.18 18.49
C SER A 154 -2.07 -1.39 17.95
N LYS A 155 -2.22 -1.67 16.65
CA LYS A 155 -1.55 -2.74 15.92
C LYS A 155 -1.31 -2.33 14.45
N ALA A 156 -0.32 -2.93 13.82
CA ALA A 156 -0.02 -2.73 12.41
C ALA A 156 0.22 -4.05 11.68
N VAL A 157 -0.32 -4.17 10.47
CA VAL A 157 0.01 -5.24 9.52
C VAL A 157 0.77 -4.64 8.34
N LEU A 158 1.91 -5.21 8.01
CA LEU A 158 2.78 -4.77 6.95
C LEU A 158 2.92 -5.92 5.94
N ALA A 159 2.08 -5.91 4.90
CA ALA A 159 2.07 -6.93 3.85
C ALA A 159 3.05 -6.56 2.74
N SER A 160 4.00 -7.43 2.44
CA SER A 160 5.08 -7.22 1.46
C SER A 160 5.71 -5.82 1.54
N PRO A 161 6.07 -5.28 2.74
CA PRO A 161 6.44 -3.89 2.91
C PRO A 161 7.70 -3.51 2.13
N MET A 162 7.70 -2.33 1.51
CA MET A 162 8.82 -1.78 0.75
C MET A 162 9.95 -1.30 1.68
N PHE A 163 10.63 -2.22 2.35
CA PHE A 163 11.85 -1.93 3.11
C PHE A 163 13.12 -2.02 2.26
N GLY A 164 13.02 -2.61 1.08
CA GLY A 164 14.01 -2.69 0.02
C GLY A 164 13.32 -3.07 -1.29
N ILE A 165 13.93 -2.74 -2.41
CA ILE A 165 13.41 -3.07 -3.77
C ILE A 165 14.41 -3.90 -4.55
N LYS A 166 13.93 -4.72 -5.49
CA LYS A 166 14.77 -5.46 -6.43
C LYS A 166 15.04 -4.66 -7.71
N PRO A 167 16.23 -4.78 -8.31
CA PRO A 167 17.37 -5.54 -7.80
C PRO A 167 17.97 -4.89 -6.55
N ALA A 168 18.38 -5.73 -5.57
CA ALA A 168 19.02 -5.26 -4.34
C ALA A 168 20.44 -4.77 -4.65
N LEU A 169 20.59 -3.49 -4.94
CA LEU A 169 21.88 -2.88 -5.23
C LEU A 169 22.59 -2.41 -3.97
N PRO A 170 23.93 -2.52 -3.87
CA PRO A 170 24.68 -1.87 -2.84
C PRO A 170 24.42 -0.36 -2.81
N ASN A 171 24.36 0.26 -1.63
CA ASN A 171 24.03 1.67 -1.47
C ASN A 171 24.91 2.61 -2.32
N TRP A 172 26.20 2.32 -2.45
CA TRP A 172 27.10 3.15 -3.26
C TRP A 172 26.72 3.17 -4.75
N LEU A 173 26.30 1.99 -5.29
CA LEU A 173 25.87 1.88 -6.69
C LEU A 173 24.49 2.54 -6.90
N ALA A 174 23.53 2.27 -6.02
CA ALA A 174 22.23 2.92 -6.05
C ALA A 174 22.37 4.45 -6.01
N ASN A 175 23.17 4.99 -5.07
CA ASN A 175 23.44 6.41 -4.97
C ASN A 175 24.12 6.97 -6.24
N GLY A 176 25.06 6.23 -6.85
CA GLY A 176 25.71 6.63 -8.10
C GLY A 176 24.71 6.77 -9.25
N LEU A 177 23.85 5.78 -9.44
CA LEU A 177 22.81 5.80 -10.47
C LEU A 177 21.78 6.93 -10.25
N ILE A 178 21.33 7.12 -9.01
CA ILE A 178 20.43 8.20 -8.64
C ILE A 178 21.04 9.57 -8.93
N ARG A 179 22.28 9.81 -8.47
CA ARG A 179 23.00 11.09 -8.73
C ARG A 179 23.14 11.37 -10.22
N THR A 180 23.47 10.34 -11.01
CA THR A 180 23.58 10.47 -12.47
C THR A 180 22.24 10.83 -13.08
N GLY A 181 21.14 10.17 -12.69
CA GLY A 181 19.79 10.49 -13.18
C GLY A 181 19.36 11.91 -12.82
N LEU A 182 19.58 12.35 -11.58
CA LEU A 182 19.29 13.72 -11.15
C LEU A 182 20.11 14.76 -11.93
N ALA A 183 21.40 14.49 -12.19
CA ALA A 183 22.23 15.38 -12.99
C ALA A 183 21.72 15.48 -14.44
N VAL A 184 21.31 14.37 -15.04
CA VAL A 184 20.72 14.32 -16.39
C VAL A 184 19.40 15.12 -16.43
N ASN A 185 18.50 14.95 -15.45
CA ASN A 185 17.25 15.71 -15.38
C ASN A 185 17.51 17.22 -15.27
N ARG A 186 18.47 17.61 -14.42
CA ARG A 186 18.90 19.02 -14.28
C ARG A 186 19.45 19.58 -15.58
N MET A 187 20.32 18.86 -16.28
CA MET A 187 20.89 19.29 -17.56
C MET A 187 19.79 19.46 -18.64
N LYS A 188 18.79 18.59 -18.62
CA LYS A 188 17.65 18.66 -19.55
C LYS A 188 16.58 19.67 -19.13
N LYS A 189 16.77 20.42 -18.04
CA LYS A 189 15.80 21.36 -17.44
C LYS A 189 14.42 20.71 -17.23
N LYS A 190 14.38 19.44 -16.81
CA LYS A 190 13.16 18.72 -16.48
C LYS A 190 12.90 18.81 -14.99
N ASP A 191 11.63 19.07 -14.63
CA ASP A 191 11.19 19.07 -13.24
C ASP A 191 11.30 17.64 -12.64
N ALA A 192 10.99 16.62 -13.47
CA ALA A 192 11.15 15.21 -13.16
C ALA A 192 11.38 14.40 -14.45
N GLY A 193 11.95 13.22 -14.33
CA GLY A 193 12.12 12.31 -15.46
C GLY A 193 12.15 10.86 -15.01
N TYR A 194 11.63 9.98 -15.86
CA TYR A 194 11.70 8.54 -15.62
C TYR A 194 13.13 8.10 -15.31
N PHE A 195 13.27 7.25 -14.30
CA PHE A 195 14.53 6.58 -14.04
C PHE A 195 14.88 5.65 -15.22
N PHE A 196 16.14 5.31 -15.37
CA PHE A 196 16.63 4.48 -16.48
C PHE A 196 15.80 3.20 -16.66
N GLY A 197 15.28 2.99 -17.88
CA GLY A 197 14.44 1.85 -18.23
C GLY A 197 12.97 1.93 -17.76
N GLN A 198 12.58 3.00 -17.11
CA GLN A 198 11.17 3.25 -16.74
C GLN A 198 10.43 3.96 -17.88
N THR A 199 9.14 3.66 -18.02
CA THR A 199 8.27 4.12 -19.11
C THR A 199 6.91 4.59 -18.56
N PRO A 200 6.08 5.28 -19.37
CA PRO A 200 4.66 5.43 -19.07
C PRO A 200 3.97 4.09 -18.79
N TYR A 201 2.74 4.14 -18.32
CA TYR A 201 1.95 2.96 -18.03
C TYR A 201 1.90 1.97 -19.20
N ILE A 202 2.13 0.70 -18.90
CA ILE A 202 2.01 -0.42 -19.84
C ILE A 202 1.20 -1.52 -19.17
N ALA A 203 0.12 -1.96 -19.83
CA ALA A 203 -0.62 -3.14 -19.41
C ALA A 203 0.13 -4.41 -19.85
N PHE A 204 0.67 -5.16 -18.91
CA PHE A 204 1.31 -6.43 -19.19
C PHE A 204 0.26 -7.56 -19.28
N PRO A 205 0.41 -8.56 -20.18
CA PRO A 205 -0.42 -9.74 -20.18
C PRO A 205 -0.16 -10.61 -18.93
N PHE A 206 -1.15 -11.42 -18.54
CA PHE A 206 -1.04 -12.28 -17.35
C PHE A 206 0.20 -13.20 -17.38
N SER A 207 0.60 -13.69 -18.57
CA SER A 207 1.79 -14.54 -18.73
C SER A 207 3.12 -13.91 -18.30
N LEU A 208 3.19 -12.58 -18.26
CA LEU A 208 4.36 -11.80 -17.80
C LEU A 208 4.16 -11.23 -16.38
N ASN A 209 3.01 -11.50 -15.78
CA ASN A 209 2.69 -11.02 -14.45
C ASN A 209 3.51 -11.75 -13.37
N LYS A 210 3.97 -10.99 -12.37
CA LYS A 210 4.68 -11.47 -11.18
C LYS A 210 4.09 -10.89 -9.89
N LEU A 211 2.82 -10.47 -9.96
CA LEU A 211 2.16 -9.82 -8.84
C LEU A 211 1.21 -10.76 -8.09
N THR A 212 0.53 -11.66 -8.80
CA THR A 212 -0.48 -12.56 -8.26
C THR A 212 -0.60 -13.84 -9.09
N HIS A 213 -0.99 -14.94 -8.47
CA HIS A 213 -1.37 -16.17 -9.17
C HIS A 213 -2.83 -16.18 -9.64
N SER A 214 -3.67 -15.29 -9.13
CA SER A 214 -5.08 -15.19 -9.55
C SER A 214 -5.23 -14.51 -10.90
N LYS A 215 -5.55 -15.28 -11.91
CA LYS A 215 -5.88 -14.76 -13.25
C LYS A 215 -7.14 -13.90 -13.23
N THR A 216 -8.12 -14.29 -12.43
CA THR A 216 -9.40 -13.57 -12.30
C THR A 216 -9.19 -12.18 -11.69
N ARG A 217 -8.51 -12.07 -10.55
CA ARG A 217 -8.23 -10.78 -9.90
C ARG A 217 -7.31 -9.90 -10.74
N TYR A 218 -6.34 -10.52 -11.43
CA TYR A 218 -5.49 -9.77 -12.35
C TYR A 218 -6.29 -9.19 -13.53
N ALA A 219 -7.22 -9.95 -14.10
CA ALA A 219 -8.09 -9.47 -15.19
C ALA A 219 -8.96 -8.28 -14.73
N LEU A 220 -9.64 -8.41 -13.59
CA LEU A 220 -10.43 -7.32 -13.00
C LEU A 220 -9.60 -6.07 -12.70
N PHE A 221 -8.38 -6.24 -12.23
CA PHE A 221 -7.44 -5.13 -12.03
C PHE A 221 -7.07 -4.44 -13.35
N ARG A 222 -6.85 -5.19 -14.44
CA ARG A 222 -6.55 -4.60 -15.76
C ARG A 222 -7.77 -3.88 -16.33
N GLU A 223 -8.94 -4.50 -16.27
CA GLU A 223 -10.21 -3.90 -16.71
C GLU A 223 -10.47 -2.57 -15.97
N LEU A 224 -10.30 -2.52 -14.65
CA LEU A 224 -10.41 -1.28 -13.88
C LEU A 224 -9.47 -0.19 -14.41
N TYR A 225 -8.21 -0.51 -14.74
CA TYR A 225 -7.24 0.48 -15.22
C TYR A 225 -7.48 0.88 -16.67
N ASP A 226 -8.15 0.06 -17.45
CA ASP A 226 -8.57 0.41 -18.82
C ASP A 226 -9.82 1.30 -18.81
N GLU A 227 -10.74 1.09 -17.86
CA GLU A 227 -11.93 1.92 -17.66
C GLU A 227 -11.60 3.26 -17.00
N GLU A 228 -10.75 3.27 -15.97
CA GLU A 228 -10.39 4.44 -15.17
C GLU A 228 -8.97 4.90 -15.52
N GLN A 229 -8.80 5.49 -16.69
CA GLN A 229 -7.47 5.88 -17.19
C GLN A 229 -6.75 6.90 -16.29
N ASP A 230 -7.49 7.70 -15.53
CA ASP A 230 -6.94 8.67 -14.57
C ASP A 230 -6.13 8.04 -13.44
N ILE A 231 -6.36 6.75 -13.13
CA ILE A 231 -5.58 6.03 -12.12
C ILE A 231 -4.32 5.36 -12.67
N GLN A 232 -4.11 5.38 -13.99
CA GLN A 232 -2.91 4.82 -14.59
C GLN A 232 -1.68 5.61 -14.15
N LEU A 233 -0.65 4.88 -13.71
CA LEU A 233 0.62 5.45 -13.31
C LEU A 233 1.76 4.65 -13.96
N GLY A 234 2.70 5.36 -14.53
CA GLY A 234 3.90 4.78 -15.13
C GLY A 234 5.00 4.44 -14.10
N GLY A 235 6.19 4.27 -14.61
CA GLY A 235 7.37 3.97 -13.84
C GLY A 235 7.79 5.07 -12.87
N VAL A 236 8.81 4.77 -12.04
CA VAL A 236 9.35 5.74 -11.09
C VAL A 236 10.20 6.80 -11.80
N THR A 237 10.11 8.03 -11.30
CA THR A 237 11.09 9.06 -11.62
C THR A 237 12.36 8.89 -10.79
N THR A 238 13.43 9.52 -11.23
CA THR A 238 14.70 9.52 -10.47
C THR A 238 14.52 10.15 -9.09
N GLU A 239 13.70 11.19 -8.99
CA GLU A 239 13.37 11.90 -7.76
C GLU A 239 12.63 10.98 -6.78
N TRP A 240 11.62 10.24 -7.26
CA TRP A 240 10.91 9.26 -6.44
C TRP A 240 11.86 8.18 -5.92
N LEU A 241 12.73 7.66 -6.79
CA LEU A 241 13.68 6.62 -6.38
C LEU A 241 14.68 7.14 -5.34
N ALA A 242 15.12 8.41 -5.47
CA ALA A 242 15.98 9.06 -4.49
C ALA A 242 15.28 9.18 -3.12
N ALA A 243 14.04 9.64 -3.12
CA ALA A 243 13.23 9.79 -1.91
C ALA A 243 12.95 8.43 -1.25
N ALA A 244 12.56 7.42 -2.04
CA ALA A 244 12.32 6.06 -1.56
C ALA A 244 13.59 5.41 -0.99
N HIS A 245 14.74 5.58 -1.64
CA HIS A 245 16.02 5.05 -1.15
C HIS A 245 16.40 5.63 0.22
N GLN A 246 16.21 6.94 0.41
CA GLN A 246 16.44 7.59 1.71
C GLN A 246 15.46 7.06 2.77
N ALA A 247 14.18 6.92 2.42
CA ALA A 247 13.16 6.37 3.32
C ALA A 247 13.48 4.95 3.77
N MET A 248 13.83 4.05 2.84
CA MET A 248 14.22 2.67 3.16
C MET A 248 15.44 2.61 4.09
N ASN A 249 16.44 3.48 3.88
CA ASN A 249 17.62 3.56 4.76
C ASN A 249 17.25 4.10 6.17
N LYS A 250 16.37 5.10 6.24
CA LYS A 250 15.85 5.65 7.52
C LYS A 250 15.08 4.59 8.30
N ILE A 251 14.21 3.82 7.61
CA ILE A 251 13.46 2.72 8.24
C ILE A 251 14.40 1.68 8.83
N GLU A 252 15.35 1.16 8.05
CA GLU A 252 16.30 0.13 8.53
C GLU A 252 17.14 0.62 9.71
N SER A 253 17.67 1.84 9.65
CA SER A 253 18.49 2.40 10.74
C SER A 253 17.69 2.71 12.01
N SER A 254 16.37 2.93 11.90
CA SER A 254 15.48 3.33 13.01
C SER A 254 14.49 2.24 13.41
N ALA A 255 14.56 1.04 12.82
CA ALA A 255 13.57 -0.02 13.00
C ALA A 255 13.35 -0.42 14.47
N ARG A 256 14.39 -0.33 15.32
CA ARG A 256 14.28 -0.59 16.76
C ARG A 256 13.36 0.36 17.53
N ALA A 257 13.06 1.51 16.96
CA ALA A 257 12.13 2.47 17.55
C ALA A 257 10.66 2.24 17.11
N ILE A 258 10.40 1.31 16.22
CA ILE A 258 9.03 0.90 15.86
C ILE A 258 8.54 -0.10 16.91
N THR A 259 7.88 0.40 17.94
CA THR A 259 7.43 -0.38 19.10
C THR A 259 5.99 -0.86 18.98
N THR A 260 5.21 -0.36 18.02
CA THR A 260 3.84 -0.81 17.77
C THR A 260 3.82 -2.32 17.47
N PRO A 261 2.96 -3.12 18.13
CA PRO A 261 2.78 -4.54 17.80
C PRO A 261 2.49 -4.69 16.29
N SER A 262 3.32 -5.44 15.60
CA SER A 262 3.28 -5.51 14.14
C SER A 262 3.34 -6.94 13.63
N LEU A 263 2.55 -7.24 12.60
CA LEU A 263 2.65 -8.45 11.80
C LEU A 263 3.26 -8.09 10.44
N VAL A 264 4.43 -8.64 10.13
CA VAL A 264 5.07 -8.49 8.82
C VAL A 264 4.83 -9.76 8.02
N LEU A 265 4.07 -9.67 6.94
CA LEU A 265 3.87 -10.77 5.99
C LEU A 265 4.82 -10.60 4.80
N SER A 266 5.70 -11.56 4.60
CA SER A 266 6.67 -11.58 3.51
C SER A 266 6.28 -12.61 2.46
N ALA A 267 5.93 -12.18 1.26
CA ALA A 267 5.66 -13.07 0.14
C ALA A 267 6.96 -13.77 -0.28
N ASP A 268 6.97 -15.11 -0.35
CA ASP A 268 8.20 -15.88 -0.55
C ASP A 268 8.80 -15.68 -1.95
N ASP A 269 7.95 -15.69 -2.97
CA ASP A 269 8.31 -15.53 -4.38
C ASP A 269 8.16 -14.07 -4.88
N ASP A 270 8.29 -13.09 -3.98
CA ASP A 270 8.20 -11.67 -4.32
C ASP A 270 9.32 -11.28 -5.30
N ALA A 271 8.94 -10.77 -6.48
CA ALA A 271 9.87 -10.31 -7.50
C ALA A 271 10.15 -8.79 -7.43
N ILE A 272 9.46 -8.07 -6.56
CA ILE A 272 9.48 -6.61 -6.47
C ILE A 272 10.32 -6.14 -5.27
N ILE A 273 10.12 -6.79 -4.11
CA ILE A 273 10.71 -6.38 -2.83
C ILE A 273 11.95 -7.22 -2.49
N ASP A 274 12.93 -6.60 -1.85
CA ASP A 274 14.09 -7.29 -1.26
C ASP A 274 13.69 -7.97 0.06
N ASN A 275 13.31 -9.24 -0.01
CA ASN A 275 12.92 -10.05 1.13
C ASN A 275 14.01 -10.16 2.19
N ASN A 276 15.30 -10.11 1.82
CA ASN A 276 16.38 -10.17 2.79
C ASN A 276 16.42 -8.90 3.64
N ARG A 277 16.26 -7.73 3.01
CA ARG A 277 16.16 -6.47 3.74
C ARG A 277 14.90 -6.39 4.58
N GLN A 278 13.79 -6.89 4.06
CA GLN A 278 12.53 -6.98 4.78
C GLN A 278 12.67 -7.81 6.07
N ARG A 279 13.30 -8.98 5.99
CA ARG A 279 13.58 -9.84 7.17
C ARG A 279 14.47 -9.13 8.18
N ARG A 280 15.56 -8.46 7.73
CA ARG A 280 16.45 -7.71 8.65
C ARG A 280 15.71 -6.60 9.40
N VAL A 281 14.88 -5.83 8.69
CA VAL A 281 14.11 -4.74 9.31
C VAL A 281 13.11 -5.31 10.31
N ALA A 282 12.36 -6.35 9.95
CA ALA A 282 11.39 -7.00 10.83
C ALA A 282 12.06 -7.56 12.12
N GLN A 283 13.25 -8.14 11.99
CA GLN A 283 14.02 -8.64 13.14
C GLN A 283 14.52 -7.53 14.08
N LEU A 284 14.68 -6.31 13.57
CA LEU A 284 15.08 -5.16 14.39
C LEU A 284 13.90 -4.52 15.13
N MET A 285 12.67 -4.71 14.67
CA MET A 285 11.46 -4.19 15.30
C MET A 285 11.13 -5.02 16.55
N PRO A 286 11.08 -4.43 17.76
CA PRO A 286 11.02 -5.21 19.01
C PRO A 286 9.74 -6.03 19.19
N ASN A 287 8.62 -5.55 18.65
CA ASN A 287 7.30 -6.17 18.78
C ASN A 287 6.73 -6.67 17.44
N ALA A 288 7.60 -7.00 16.47
CA ALA A 288 7.17 -7.52 15.19
C ALA A 288 7.20 -9.05 15.16
N LYS A 289 6.14 -9.64 14.61
CA LYS A 289 6.08 -11.05 14.19
C LYS A 289 6.30 -11.08 12.67
N LEU A 290 7.34 -11.79 12.21
CA LEU A 290 7.58 -12.00 10.79
C LEU A 290 7.04 -13.37 10.39
N GLU A 291 6.18 -13.40 9.38
CA GLU A 291 5.64 -14.61 8.79
C GLU A 291 5.90 -14.64 7.29
N ILE A 292 6.42 -15.76 6.80
CA ILE A 292 6.65 -15.99 5.37
C ILE A 292 5.38 -16.62 4.80
N VAL A 293 4.84 -16.02 3.74
CA VAL A 293 3.72 -16.59 3.00
C VAL A 293 4.26 -17.43 1.85
N PRO A 294 4.21 -18.79 1.96
CA PRO A 294 4.87 -19.65 0.98
C PRO A 294 4.21 -19.52 -0.41
N ARG A 295 5.04 -19.54 -1.45
CA ARG A 295 4.64 -19.47 -2.86
C ARG A 295 3.89 -18.19 -3.26
N ALA A 296 3.72 -17.23 -2.37
CA ALA A 296 3.02 -16.00 -2.67
C ALA A 296 3.86 -15.07 -3.56
N TYR A 297 3.21 -14.43 -4.52
CA TYR A 297 3.74 -13.26 -5.20
C TYR A 297 3.46 -11.99 -4.39
N HIS A 298 3.84 -10.84 -4.91
CA HIS A 298 3.85 -9.57 -4.20
C HIS A 298 2.50 -9.12 -3.60
N GLU A 299 1.41 -9.37 -4.29
CA GLU A 299 0.06 -8.83 -4.04
C GLU A 299 -0.80 -9.74 -3.16
N LEU A 300 -0.47 -9.85 -1.85
CA LEU A 300 -1.13 -10.78 -0.93
C LEU A 300 -2.66 -10.60 -0.83
N PHE A 301 -3.17 -9.38 -1.04
CA PHE A 301 -4.60 -9.07 -0.96
C PHE A 301 -5.39 -9.45 -2.23
N THR A 302 -4.69 -9.69 -3.32
CA THR A 302 -5.26 -10.07 -4.61
C THR A 302 -4.63 -11.36 -5.16
N GLU A 303 -4.08 -12.19 -4.29
CA GLU A 303 -3.55 -13.51 -4.63
C GLU A 303 -4.67 -14.53 -4.91
N SER A 304 -4.29 -15.75 -5.36
CA SER A 304 -5.21 -16.89 -5.45
C SER A 304 -5.86 -17.19 -4.10
N ASP A 305 -7.07 -17.75 -4.12
CA ASP A 305 -7.87 -17.96 -2.90
C ASP A 305 -7.10 -18.68 -1.79
N ASP A 306 -6.35 -19.75 -2.12
CA ASP A 306 -5.58 -20.52 -1.13
C ASP A 306 -4.49 -19.71 -0.41
N ILE A 307 -3.90 -18.74 -1.07
CA ILE A 307 -2.89 -17.84 -0.48
C ILE A 307 -3.58 -16.65 0.19
N ARG A 308 -4.56 -16.06 -0.50
CA ARG A 308 -5.27 -14.87 -0.02
C ARG A 308 -6.03 -15.15 1.27
N GLU A 309 -6.85 -16.21 1.30
CA GLU A 309 -7.68 -16.54 2.47
C GLU A 309 -6.82 -16.79 3.71
N ARG A 310 -5.71 -17.53 3.57
CA ARG A 310 -4.77 -17.74 4.68
C ARG A 310 -4.13 -16.44 5.17
N SER A 311 -3.73 -15.58 4.25
CA SER A 311 -3.13 -14.27 4.58
C SER A 311 -4.15 -13.38 5.27
N MET A 312 -5.37 -13.31 4.74
CA MET A 312 -6.48 -12.52 5.29
C MET A 312 -6.90 -13.02 6.68
N ALA A 313 -7.08 -14.33 6.84
CA ALA A 313 -7.42 -14.92 8.14
C ALA A 313 -6.34 -14.59 9.18
N ARG A 314 -5.07 -14.73 8.81
CA ARG A 314 -3.96 -14.43 9.70
C ARG A 314 -3.89 -12.94 10.08
N ILE A 315 -4.19 -12.04 9.14
CA ILE A 315 -4.31 -10.60 9.39
C ILE A 315 -5.42 -10.34 10.40
N LEU A 316 -6.61 -10.85 10.16
CA LEU A 316 -7.77 -10.59 11.02
C LEU A 316 -7.61 -11.23 12.40
N ASP A 317 -7.02 -12.43 12.49
CA ASP A 317 -6.68 -13.04 13.78
C ASP A 317 -5.71 -12.14 14.55
N PHE A 318 -4.61 -11.67 13.93
CA PHE A 318 -3.67 -10.78 14.58
C PHE A 318 -4.31 -9.48 15.07
N LEU A 319 -5.16 -8.87 14.25
CA LEU A 319 -5.82 -7.61 14.60
C LEU A 319 -6.82 -7.77 15.75
N THR A 320 -7.42 -8.97 15.89
CA THR A 320 -8.44 -9.27 16.93
C THR A 320 -7.89 -10.05 18.13
N GLU A 321 -6.68 -10.59 18.08
CA GLU A 321 -6.02 -11.14 19.26
C GLU A 321 -5.99 -10.09 20.38
N ASP A 322 -6.36 -10.46 21.60
CA ASP A 322 -6.15 -9.58 22.75
C ASP A 322 -4.65 -9.28 22.89
N SER A 323 -4.31 -8.02 23.07
CA SER A 323 -2.93 -7.67 23.42
C SER A 323 -2.62 -8.37 24.72
N LEU A 324 -1.76 -9.40 24.67
CA LEU A 324 -1.25 -10.00 25.92
C LEU A 324 -0.63 -8.87 26.75
N THR A 325 -1.34 -8.49 27.79
CA THR A 325 -0.93 -7.55 28.84
C THR A 325 0.39 -7.95 29.45
#